data_a6f1f886d190bc1a45afe9f28f381520
#
_entry.id   a6f1f886d190bc1a45afe9f28f381520
#
_cell.length_a   1.000
_cell.length_b   1.000
_cell.length_c   1.000
_cell.angle_alpha   90.00
_cell.angle_beta   90.00
_cell.angle_gamma   90.00
#
_symmetry.space_group_name_H-M   'P 1'
#
loop_
_entity.id
_entity.type
_entity.pdbx_description
1 polymer ?
#
loop_
_entity_poly.entity_id
_entity_poly.type
_entity_poly.pdbx_seq_one_letter_code
_entity_poly.pdbx_strand_id
1 'polypeptide(L)'
;GFYDGQGLTTRASAWELADTLGLPVLLVVQPKGASVTLAAQIQGLVNFRKNSHISGILLNDCSEKLYKMLKALLERETGLPVLGYLPHLPQAAVESRHLGLKTADEIADLQEKIALLADALVLDWQRLAVLTEKPAPEALPGAAAPTFVRIAVAKDEAFCFTYAETLDALRDAGAELVLFSPVQDAVLPENIGGLYLPG
;
A
#
# COMPACT_ATOMS: atom_id res chain seq x y z
N GLY A 1 -0.41 4.06 11.95
CA GLY A 1 -0.92 2.71 12.27
C GLY A 1 -2.22 2.40 11.55
N PHE A 2 -2.73 1.18 11.71
CA PHE A 2 -3.90 0.69 10.95
C PHE A 2 -5.17 1.54 11.16
N TYR A 3 -5.39 1.99 12.38
CA TYR A 3 -6.54 2.82 12.77
C TYR A 3 -6.23 4.31 12.86
N ASP A 4 -4.98 4.71 12.66
CA ASP A 4 -4.59 6.11 12.77
C ASP A 4 -4.95 6.85 11.49
N GLY A 5 -5.81 7.84 11.63
CA GLY A 5 -6.30 8.66 10.55
C GLY A 5 -6.12 10.15 10.82
N GLN A 6 -7.01 10.96 10.31
CA GLN A 6 -6.95 12.40 10.44
C GLN A 6 -7.11 12.85 11.91
N GLY A 7 -6.12 13.53 12.44
CA GLY A 7 -6.08 13.92 13.84
C GLY A 7 -6.03 12.73 14.78
N LEU A 8 -6.93 12.67 15.76
CA LEU A 8 -7.07 11.56 16.72
C LEU A 8 -8.28 10.68 16.39
N THR A 9 -8.59 10.49 15.13
CA THR A 9 -9.74 9.72 14.67
C THR A 9 -9.33 8.58 13.73
N THR A 10 -10.25 7.67 13.41
CA THR A 10 -10.04 6.64 12.38
C THR A 10 -10.39 7.12 10.97
N ARG A 11 -10.79 8.39 10.79
CA ARG A 11 -11.14 8.96 9.50
C ARG A 11 -9.92 9.02 8.58
N ALA A 12 -10.07 8.57 7.34
CA ALA A 12 -9.00 8.45 6.35
C ALA A 12 -7.85 7.51 6.78
N SER A 13 -8.11 6.56 7.69
CA SER A 13 -7.17 5.50 8.04
C SER A 13 -7.20 4.36 7.03
N ALA A 14 -6.20 3.47 7.08
CA ALA A 14 -6.20 2.24 6.29
C ALA A 14 -7.42 1.35 6.60
N TRP A 15 -7.88 1.35 7.85
CA TRP A 15 -9.11 0.66 8.23
C TRP A 15 -10.36 1.24 7.53
N GLU A 16 -10.54 2.56 7.52
CA GLU A 16 -11.70 3.18 6.88
C GLU A 16 -11.72 2.90 5.37
N LEU A 17 -10.55 2.91 4.73
CA LEU A 17 -10.43 2.53 3.31
C LEU A 17 -10.85 1.07 3.09
N ALA A 18 -10.35 0.15 3.91
CA ALA A 18 -10.73 -1.26 3.82
C ALA A 18 -12.21 -1.49 4.08
N ASP A 19 -12.80 -0.79 5.06
CA ASP A 19 -14.23 -0.87 5.41
C ASP A 19 -15.11 -0.31 4.29
N THR A 20 -14.76 0.84 3.73
CA THR A 20 -15.48 1.47 2.61
C THR A 20 -15.49 0.60 1.37
N LEU A 21 -14.37 -0.03 1.04
CA LEU A 21 -14.22 -0.89 -0.13
C LEU A 21 -14.62 -2.35 0.17
N GLY A 22 -14.88 -2.68 1.43
CA GLY A 22 -15.15 -4.04 1.89
C GLY A 22 -13.98 -4.99 1.58
N LEU A 23 -12.73 -4.55 1.68
CA LEU A 23 -11.54 -5.32 1.33
C LEU A 23 -11.01 -6.13 2.53
N PRO A 24 -10.55 -7.39 2.31
CA PRO A 24 -9.83 -8.11 3.35
C PRO A 24 -8.48 -7.45 3.61
N VAL A 25 -8.05 -7.49 4.87
CA VAL A 25 -6.78 -6.90 5.33
C VAL A 25 -5.81 -8.01 5.71
N LEU A 26 -4.63 -8.00 5.09
CA LEU A 26 -3.48 -8.78 5.55
C LEU A 26 -2.67 -7.94 6.53
N LEU A 27 -2.69 -8.33 7.81
CA LEU A 27 -1.99 -7.62 8.87
C LEU A 27 -0.52 -8.05 8.90
N VAL A 28 0.39 -7.13 8.58
CA VAL A 28 1.83 -7.36 8.67
C VAL A 28 2.32 -6.93 10.05
N VAL A 29 2.91 -7.86 10.81
CA VAL A 29 3.40 -7.61 12.18
C VAL A 29 4.82 -8.13 12.37
N GLN A 30 5.58 -7.43 13.22
CA GLN A 30 6.93 -7.83 13.59
C GLN A 30 6.92 -8.46 15.00
N PRO A 31 7.29 -9.74 15.16
CA PRO A 31 7.25 -10.43 16.44
C PRO A 31 8.48 -10.12 17.31
N LYS A 32 8.83 -8.83 17.48
CA LYS A 32 10.02 -8.38 18.20
C LYS A 32 9.85 -8.57 19.72
N GLY A 33 10.45 -9.64 20.27
CA GLY A 33 10.44 -9.91 21.71
C GLY A 33 9.07 -10.25 22.30
N ALA A 34 8.07 -10.57 21.44
CA ALA A 34 6.71 -10.86 21.87
C ALA A 34 6.20 -12.20 21.29
N SER A 35 5.46 -12.94 22.08
CA SER A 35 4.78 -14.19 21.69
C SER A 35 3.28 -14.12 22.02
N VAL A 36 2.88 -14.47 23.23
CA VAL A 36 1.47 -14.35 23.68
C VAL A 36 1.00 -12.89 23.68
N THR A 37 1.87 -11.96 24.05
CA THR A 37 1.57 -10.51 23.95
C THR A 37 1.26 -10.07 22.53
N LEU A 38 1.94 -10.64 21.51
CA LEU A 38 1.63 -10.35 20.11
C LEU A 38 0.20 -10.80 19.74
N ALA A 39 -0.21 -11.97 20.22
CA ALA A 39 -1.59 -12.44 20.02
C ALA A 39 -2.62 -11.47 20.65
N ALA A 40 -2.34 -11.00 21.87
CA ALA A 40 -3.20 -10.01 22.54
C ALA A 40 -3.27 -8.68 21.78
N GLN A 41 -2.15 -8.21 21.23
CA GLN A 41 -2.12 -7.00 20.38
C GLN A 41 -2.95 -7.19 19.12
N ILE A 42 -2.80 -8.32 18.42
CA ILE A 42 -3.58 -8.65 17.22
C ILE A 42 -5.07 -8.74 17.56
N GLN A 43 -5.45 -9.41 18.64
CA GLN A 43 -6.84 -9.46 19.10
C GLN A 43 -7.38 -8.07 19.40
N GLY A 44 -6.57 -7.20 20.01
CA GLY A 44 -6.92 -5.81 20.23
C GLY A 44 -7.24 -5.08 18.92
N LEU A 45 -6.42 -5.25 17.88
CA LEU A 45 -6.68 -4.69 16.56
C LEU A 45 -7.94 -5.27 15.91
N VAL A 46 -8.12 -6.60 15.99
CA VAL A 46 -9.30 -7.28 15.42
C VAL A 46 -10.61 -6.79 16.05
N ASN A 47 -10.61 -6.58 17.36
CA ASN A 47 -11.82 -6.26 18.13
C ASN A 47 -12.03 -4.76 18.35
N PHE A 48 -11.10 -3.91 17.95
CA PHE A 48 -11.19 -2.45 18.17
C PHE A 48 -12.34 -1.79 17.42
N ARG A 49 -12.69 -2.31 16.25
CA ARG A 49 -13.86 -1.90 15.47
C ARG A 49 -14.67 -3.13 15.09
N LYS A 50 -15.98 -2.96 14.92
CA LYS A 50 -16.93 -4.05 14.62
C LYS A 50 -16.51 -4.87 13.40
N ASN A 51 -16.01 -4.21 12.36
CA ASN A 51 -15.52 -4.84 11.15
C ASN A 51 -14.06 -4.39 10.94
N SER A 52 -13.10 -5.13 11.49
CA SER A 52 -11.69 -4.82 11.28
C SER A 52 -11.20 -5.20 9.88
N HIS A 53 -11.90 -6.13 9.22
CA HIS A 53 -11.53 -6.76 7.94
C HIS A 53 -10.21 -7.52 7.99
N ILE A 54 -9.53 -7.62 9.15
CA ILE A 54 -8.29 -8.38 9.28
C ILE A 54 -8.61 -9.85 9.07
N SER A 55 -8.10 -10.41 7.98
CA SER A 55 -8.41 -11.76 7.49
C SER A 55 -7.21 -12.69 7.51
N GLY A 56 -6.01 -12.17 7.73
CA GLY A 56 -4.79 -12.95 7.81
C GLY A 56 -3.62 -12.18 8.39
N ILE A 57 -2.58 -12.90 8.77
CA ILE A 57 -1.37 -12.38 9.40
C ILE A 57 -0.15 -12.76 8.57
N LEU A 58 0.77 -11.80 8.36
CA LEU A 58 2.11 -12.02 7.84
C LEU A 58 3.14 -11.57 8.88
N LEU A 59 4.11 -12.44 9.19
CA LEU A 59 5.18 -12.11 10.14
C LEU A 59 6.37 -11.50 9.39
N ASN A 60 6.68 -10.25 9.68
CA ASN A 60 7.84 -9.54 9.12
C ASN A 60 9.03 -9.62 10.09
N ASP A 61 10.25 -9.64 9.53
CA ASP A 61 11.50 -9.75 10.31
C ASP A 61 11.47 -10.97 11.25
N CYS A 62 11.06 -12.11 10.70
CA CYS A 62 10.77 -13.33 11.46
C CYS A 62 11.54 -14.53 10.87
N SER A 63 12.35 -15.19 11.68
CA SER A 63 13.03 -16.41 11.23
C SER A 63 12.04 -17.58 11.06
N GLU A 64 12.39 -18.54 10.19
CA GLU A 64 11.59 -19.75 9.98
C GLU A 64 11.28 -20.50 11.29
N LYS A 65 12.27 -20.61 12.18
CA LYS A 65 12.10 -21.28 13.49
C LYS A 65 11.04 -20.54 14.33
N LEU A 66 11.11 -19.22 14.39
CA LEU A 66 10.17 -18.40 15.15
C LEU A 66 8.78 -18.43 14.52
N TYR A 67 8.70 -18.38 13.19
CA TYR A 67 7.45 -18.54 12.45
C TYR A 67 6.73 -19.83 12.80
N LYS A 68 7.42 -20.99 12.78
CA LYS A 68 6.84 -22.30 13.13
C LYS A 68 6.26 -22.33 14.54
N MET A 69 6.94 -21.68 15.49
CA MET A 69 6.46 -21.57 16.88
C MET A 69 5.25 -20.64 17.01
N LEU A 70 5.32 -19.46 16.39
CA LEU A 70 4.28 -18.45 16.52
C LEU A 70 3.03 -18.78 15.72
N LYS A 71 3.14 -19.46 14.58
CA LYS A 71 1.99 -19.79 13.73
C LYS A 71 0.89 -20.49 14.50
N ALA A 72 1.21 -21.61 15.15
CA ALA A 72 0.22 -22.38 15.92
C ALA A 72 -0.37 -21.58 17.09
N LEU A 73 0.44 -20.76 17.76
CA LEU A 73 0.00 -19.90 18.84
C LEU A 73 -0.97 -18.83 18.35
N LEU A 74 -0.58 -18.07 17.32
CA LEU A 74 -1.37 -16.96 16.79
C LEU A 74 -2.68 -17.44 16.17
N GLU A 75 -2.66 -18.53 15.38
CA GLU A 75 -3.86 -19.12 14.80
C GLU A 75 -4.84 -19.58 15.88
N ARG A 76 -4.36 -20.20 16.97
CA ARG A 76 -5.19 -20.64 18.10
C ARG A 76 -5.81 -19.44 18.85
N GLU A 77 -5.01 -18.43 19.17
CA GLU A 77 -5.44 -17.32 20.03
C GLU A 77 -6.29 -16.28 19.25
N THR A 78 -6.02 -16.08 17.96
CA THR A 78 -6.71 -15.04 17.17
C THR A 78 -7.79 -15.57 16.25
N GLY A 79 -7.77 -16.86 15.93
CA GLY A 79 -8.64 -17.46 14.91
C GLY A 79 -8.26 -17.06 13.46
N LEU A 80 -7.20 -16.28 13.27
CA LEU A 80 -6.76 -15.81 11.96
C LEU A 80 -5.65 -16.70 11.40
N PRO A 81 -5.64 -16.99 10.09
CA PRO A 81 -4.55 -17.72 9.46
C PRO A 81 -3.26 -16.89 9.46
N VAL A 82 -2.15 -17.52 9.83
CA VAL A 82 -0.81 -16.96 9.62
C VAL A 82 -0.29 -17.45 8.27
N LEU A 83 -0.32 -16.56 7.28
CA LEU A 83 -0.11 -16.91 5.86
C LEU A 83 1.35 -17.07 5.48
N GLY A 84 2.27 -16.51 6.26
CA GLY A 84 3.68 -16.59 5.93
C GLY A 84 4.57 -15.71 6.78
N TYR A 85 5.81 -15.58 6.33
CA TYR A 85 6.79 -14.72 6.97
C TYR A 85 7.82 -14.18 5.97
N LEU A 86 8.42 -13.06 6.33
CA LEU A 86 9.60 -12.50 5.68
C LEU A 86 10.75 -12.53 6.69
N PRO A 87 11.91 -13.14 6.37
CA PRO A 87 13.06 -13.15 7.26
C PRO A 87 13.72 -11.77 7.37
N HIS A 88 14.64 -11.61 8.34
CA HIS A 88 15.44 -10.40 8.45
C HIS A 88 16.40 -10.27 7.26
N LEU A 89 16.30 -9.16 6.51
CA LEU A 89 17.07 -8.89 5.28
C LEU A 89 17.69 -7.49 5.34
N PRO A 90 18.84 -7.33 6.02
CA PRO A 90 19.49 -6.02 6.13
C PRO A 90 19.85 -5.39 4.78
N GLN A 91 20.21 -6.24 3.79
CA GLN A 91 20.56 -5.80 2.43
C GLN A 91 19.37 -5.23 1.65
N ALA A 92 18.14 -5.55 2.05
CA ALA A 92 16.93 -5.01 1.45
C ALA A 92 16.34 -3.82 2.26
N ALA A 93 17.06 -3.35 3.28
CA ALA A 93 16.62 -2.20 4.05
C ALA A 93 16.59 -0.93 3.19
N VAL A 94 15.49 -0.18 3.29
CA VAL A 94 15.35 1.15 2.72
C VAL A 94 15.66 2.15 3.83
N GLU A 95 16.64 3.02 3.58
CA GLU A 95 16.98 4.07 4.54
C GLU A 95 15.83 5.07 4.67
N SER A 96 15.53 5.48 5.90
CA SER A 96 14.59 6.57 6.16
C SER A 96 15.33 7.89 6.32
N ARG A 97 14.72 8.99 5.86
CA ARG A 97 15.20 10.36 6.18
C ARG A 97 14.61 10.83 7.50
N HIS A 98 15.33 11.75 8.16
CA HIS A 98 14.80 12.43 9.36
C HIS A 98 13.56 13.28 9.07
N LEU A 99 13.45 13.82 7.86
CA LEU A 99 12.31 14.59 7.35
C LEU A 99 11.97 14.14 5.94
N GLY A 100 10.72 13.72 5.76
CA GLY A 100 10.20 13.23 4.48
C GLY A 100 10.54 11.76 4.18
N LEU A 101 9.87 11.21 3.17
CA LEU A 101 10.11 9.87 2.65
C LEU A 101 11.11 9.96 1.49
N LYS A 102 11.97 8.94 1.32
CA LYS A 102 12.67 8.74 0.05
C LYS A 102 11.66 8.28 -0.99
N THR A 103 11.66 8.90 -2.14
CA THR A 103 10.84 8.46 -3.26
C THR A 103 11.43 7.22 -3.92
N ALA A 104 10.63 6.49 -4.69
CA ALA A 104 11.10 5.29 -5.40
C ALA A 104 12.27 5.62 -6.34
N ASP A 105 12.22 6.77 -6.99
CA ASP A 105 13.25 7.22 -7.95
C ASP A 105 14.59 7.60 -7.27
N GLU A 106 14.57 7.90 -5.96
CA GLU A 106 15.79 8.20 -5.19
C GLU A 106 16.52 6.96 -4.66
N ILE A 107 15.95 5.77 -4.83
CA ILE A 107 16.53 4.50 -4.35
C ILE A 107 17.11 3.76 -5.54
N ALA A 108 18.41 3.95 -5.77
CA ALA A 108 19.10 3.43 -6.96
C ALA A 108 18.98 1.89 -7.14
N ASP A 109 18.92 1.14 -6.03
CA ASP A 109 18.88 -0.32 -6.00
C ASP A 109 17.48 -0.88 -5.62
N LEU A 110 16.41 -0.09 -5.80
CA LEU A 110 15.06 -0.47 -5.36
C LEU A 110 14.59 -1.78 -5.99
N GLN A 111 14.82 -1.98 -7.28
CA GLN A 111 14.40 -3.20 -7.98
C GLN A 111 15.11 -4.45 -7.45
N GLU A 112 16.42 -4.32 -7.17
CA GLU A 112 17.19 -5.42 -6.56
C GLU A 112 16.69 -5.75 -5.16
N LYS A 113 16.38 -4.74 -4.35
CA LYS A 113 15.78 -4.91 -3.01
C LYS A 113 14.43 -5.57 -3.07
N ILE A 114 13.56 -5.17 -4.01
CA ILE A 114 12.25 -5.80 -4.22
C ILE A 114 12.43 -7.27 -4.63
N ALA A 115 13.34 -7.58 -5.53
CA ALA A 115 13.64 -8.94 -5.93
C ALA A 115 14.11 -9.80 -4.76
N LEU A 116 15.04 -9.29 -3.94
CA LEU A 116 15.51 -9.97 -2.74
C LEU A 116 14.38 -10.25 -1.74
N LEU A 117 13.47 -9.28 -1.52
CA LEU A 117 12.31 -9.44 -0.66
C LEU A 117 11.34 -10.49 -1.23
N ALA A 118 11.09 -10.45 -2.53
CA ALA A 118 10.20 -11.39 -3.20
C ALA A 118 10.73 -12.84 -3.14
N ASP A 119 12.02 -13.03 -3.36
CA ASP A 119 12.67 -14.34 -3.31
C ASP A 119 12.68 -14.94 -1.90
N ALA A 120 12.79 -14.09 -0.87
CA ALA A 120 12.86 -14.52 0.52
C ALA A 120 11.47 -14.65 1.18
N LEU A 121 10.43 -14.11 0.58
CA LEU A 121 9.07 -14.15 1.11
C LEU A 121 8.50 -15.57 1.04
N VAL A 122 8.18 -16.13 2.20
CA VAL A 122 7.44 -17.39 2.30
C VAL A 122 5.98 -17.08 2.55
N LEU A 123 5.12 -17.40 1.59
CA LEU A 123 3.69 -17.08 1.65
C LEU A 123 2.82 -18.24 1.14
N ASP A 124 1.75 -18.52 1.83
CA ASP A 124 0.70 -19.45 1.40
C ASP A 124 -0.20 -18.75 0.38
N TRP A 125 0.22 -18.77 -0.87
CA TRP A 125 -0.46 -18.13 -2.00
C TRP A 125 -1.86 -18.66 -2.23
N GLN A 126 -2.09 -19.95 -1.96
CA GLN A 126 -3.42 -20.57 -2.15
C GLN A 126 -4.40 -20.02 -1.13
N ARG A 127 -4.00 -19.96 0.14
CA ARG A 127 -4.83 -19.36 1.20
C ARG A 127 -5.05 -17.85 0.97
N LEU A 128 -4.02 -17.14 0.55
CA LEU A 128 -4.15 -15.72 0.23
C LEU A 128 -5.16 -15.50 -0.89
N ALA A 129 -5.08 -16.27 -1.98
CA ALA A 129 -6.02 -16.18 -3.09
C ALA A 129 -7.47 -16.37 -2.65
N VAL A 130 -7.74 -17.37 -1.81
CA VAL A 130 -9.09 -17.60 -1.25
C VAL A 130 -9.57 -16.42 -0.41
N LEU A 131 -8.69 -15.82 0.40
CA LEU A 131 -9.04 -14.66 1.25
C LEU A 131 -9.30 -13.39 0.43
N THR A 132 -8.70 -13.28 -0.73
CA THR A 132 -8.79 -12.09 -1.59
C THR A 132 -9.75 -12.26 -2.77
N GLU A 133 -10.37 -13.45 -2.90
CA GLU A 133 -11.34 -13.70 -3.96
C GLU A 133 -12.56 -12.79 -3.81
N LYS A 134 -12.78 -11.96 -4.82
CA LYS A 134 -13.93 -11.06 -4.90
C LYS A 134 -14.47 -11.04 -6.33
N PRO A 135 -15.78 -10.82 -6.50
CA PRO A 135 -16.31 -10.56 -7.83
C PRO A 135 -15.65 -9.32 -8.43
N ALA A 136 -15.41 -9.35 -9.73
CA ALA A 136 -14.93 -8.16 -10.43
C ALA A 136 -15.89 -6.99 -10.20
N PRO A 137 -15.39 -5.77 -9.96
CA PRO A 137 -16.25 -4.61 -9.83
C PRO A 137 -17.05 -4.42 -11.12
N GLU A 138 -18.30 -4.00 -10.98
CA GLU A 138 -19.09 -3.59 -12.15
C GLU A 138 -18.37 -2.46 -12.87
N ALA A 139 -18.35 -2.55 -14.21
CA ALA A 139 -17.80 -1.47 -15.01
C ALA A 139 -18.61 -0.19 -14.74
N LEU A 140 -17.91 0.88 -14.37
CA LEU A 140 -18.56 2.19 -14.26
C LEU A 140 -19.18 2.56 -15.61
N PRO A 141 -20.35 3.20 -15.62
CA PRO A 141 -20.93 3.71 -16.87
C PRO A 141 -19.89 4.58 -17.58
N GLY A 142 -19.73 4.34 -18.87
CA GLY A 142 -18.75 5.09 -19.66
C GLY A 142 -18.91 6.59 -19.48
N ALA A 143 -17.81 7.30 -19.36
CA ALA A 143 -17.79 8.75 -19.25
C ALA A 143 -18.53 9.37 -20.47
N ALA A 144 -19.13 10.54 -20.26
CA ALA A 144 -19.68 11.37 -21.33
C ALA A 144 -18.61 11.59 -22.42
N ALA A 145 -19.06 11.84 -23.68
CA ALA A 145 -18.15 12.04 -24.81
C ALA A 145 -16.98 12.97 -24.43
N PRO A 146 -15.75 12.59 -24.73
CA PRO A 146 -14.58 13.30 -24.25
C PRO A 146 -14.53 14.72 -24.75
N THR A 147 -14.39 15.68 -23.85
CA THR A 147 -14.04 17.05 -24.19
C THR A 147 -12.53 17.12 -24.32
N PHE A 148 -12.03 17.45 -25.51
CA PHE A 148 -10.58 17.50 -25.74
C PHE A 148 -9.97 18.66 -24.95
N VAL A 149 -9.19 18.34 -23.91
CA VAL A 149 -8.47 19.34 -23.12
C VAL A 149 -7.03 18.87 -22.91
N ARG A 150 -6.07 19.80 -23.07
CA ARG A 150 -4.66 19.53 -22.73
C ARG A 150 -4.41 19.91 -21.27
N ILE A 151 -3.88 18.99 -20.50
CA ILE A 151 -3.55 19.20 -19.08
C ILE A 151 -2.04 19.06 -18.91
N ALA A 152 -1.39 20.12 -18.43
CA ALA A 152 0.01 20.06 -18.03
C ALA A 152 0.08 19.36 -16.65
N VAL A 153 0.90 18.32 -16.57
CA VAL A 153 1.10 17.52 -15.35
C VAL A 153 2.55 17.71 -14.89
N ALA A 154 2.72 18.26 -13.70
CA ALA A 154 4.06 18.38 -13.10
C ALA A 154 4.62 17.01 -12.77
N LYS A 155 5.86 16.74 -13.21
CA LYS A 155 6.58 15.52 -12.90
C LYS A 155 8.08 15.75 -12.91
N ASP A 156 8.67 15.75 -11.75
CA ASP A 156 10.13 15.83 -11.51
C ASP A 156 10.43 15.38 -10.06
N GLU A 157 11.62 15.67 -9.57
CA GLU A 157 12.03 15.32 -8.20
C GLU A 157 11.23 16.02 -7.10
N ALA A 158 10.56 17.15 -7.40
CA ALA A 158 9.67 17.86 -6.47
C ALA A 158 8.21 17.43 -6.60
N PHE A 159 7.81 16.88 -7.76
CA PHE A 159 6.45 16.44 -8.08
C PHE A 159 6.47 14.97 -8.53
N CYS A 160 6.78 14.07 -7.61
CA CYS A 160 6.96 12.64 -7.92
C CYS A 160 5.80 11.75 -7.42
N PHE A 161 4.91 12.26 -6.58
CA PHE A 161 3.83 11.49 -5.99
C PHE A 161 2.55 11.58 -6.83
N THR A 162 2.43 10.71 -7.83
CA THR A 162 1.28 10.66 -8.74
C THR A 162 0.76 9.24 -8.85
N TYR A 163 -0.54 9.07 -8.67
CA TYR A 163 -1.19 7.77 -8.92
C TYR A 163 -1.42 7.57 -10.42
N ALA A 164 -1.04 6.40 -10.93
CA ALA A 164 -1.25 6.04 -12.32
C ALA A 164 -2.74 6.08 -12.69
N GLU A 165 -3.60 5.60 -11.80
CA GLU A 165 -5.05 5.58 -11.96
C GLU A 165 -5.65 6.98 -12.14
N THR A 166 -5.08 8.00 -11.48
CA THR A 166 -5.50 9.40 -11.67
C THR A 166 -5.19 9.88 -13.09
N LEU A 167 -4.00 9.56 -13.60
CA LEU A 167 -3.61 9.93 -14.96
C LEU A 167 -4.47 9.18 -16.00
N ASP A 168 -4.74 7.91 -15.75
CA ASP A 168 -5.58 7.10 -16.64
C ASP A 168 -7.02 7.60 -16.64
N ALA A 169 -7.59 7.93 -15.48
CA ALA A 169 -8.93 8.54 -15.40
C ALA A 169 -9.02 9.87 -16.15
N LEU A 170 -7.98 10.70 -16.12
CA LEU A 170 -7.92 11.93 -16.91
C LEU A 170 -7.87 11.64 -18.43
N ARG A 171 -7.10 10.65 -18.86
CA ARG A 171 -7.04 10.22 -20.26
C ARG A 171 -8.38 9.65 -20.73
N ASP A 172 -9.01 8.81 -19.91
CA ASP A 172 -10.33 8.22 -20.20
C ASP A 172 -11.42 9.29 -20.30
N ALA A 173 -11.28 10.38 -19.56
CA ALA A 173 -12.14 11.56 -19.67
C ALA A 173 -11.82 12.43 -20.90
N GLY A 174 -10.85 12.05 -21.75
CA GLY A 174 -10.49 12.74 -22.98
C GLY A 174 -9.40 13.79 -22.84
N ALA A 175 -8.63 13.79 -21.74
CA ALA A 175 -7.51 14.70 -21.58
C ALA A 175 -6.24 14.21 -22.31
N GLU A 176 -5.57 15.12 -23.03
CA GLU A 176 -4.18 14.95 -23.44
C GLU A 176 -3.27 15.41 -22.30
N LEU A 177 -2.45 14.50 -21.74
CA LEU A 177 -1.54 14.83 -20.65
C LEU A 177 -0.17 15.21 -21.20
N VAL A 178 0.31 16.40 -20.83
CA VAL A 178 1.63 16.91 -21.20
C VAL A 178 2.47 17.05 -19.94
N LEU A 179 3.51 16.22 -19.80
CA LEU A 179 4.42 16.30 -18.66
C LEU A 179 5.31 17.52 -18.78
N PHE A 180 5.61 18.17 -17.67
CA PHE A 180 6.58 19.23 -17.56
C PHE A 180 7.26 19.20 -16.19
N SER A 181 8.46 19.78 -16.09
CA SER A 181 9.21 19.87 -14.86
C SER A 181 9.18 21.29 -14.29
N PRO A 182 8.46 21.55 -13.20
CA PRO A 182 8.54 22.86 -12.53
C PRO A 182 9.95 23.28 -12.09
N VAL A 183 10.87 22.32 -11.87
CA VAL A 183 12.25 22.59 -11.46
C VAL A 183 13.13 22.96 -12.65
N GLN A 184 12.90 22.37 -13.83
CA GLN A 184 13.80 22.49 -14.99
C GLN A 184 13.24 23.36 -16.13
N ASP A 185 11.92 23.36 -16.30
CA ASP A 185 11.26 24.09 -17.40
C ASP A 185 11.04 25.54 -17.02
N ALA A 186 11.47 26.46 -17.86
CA ALA A 186 11.31 27.90 -17.63
C ALA A 186 9.89 28.40 -17.87
N VAL A 187 9.09 27.67 -18.66
CA VAL A 187 7.72 28.04 -19.04
C VAL A 187 6.80 26.82 -19.04
N LEU A 188 5.53 27.07 -18.86
CA LEU A 188 4.51 26.02 -18.97
C LEU A 188 4.33 25.59 -20.44
N PRO A 189 3.92 24.33 -20.70
CA PRO A 189 3.55 23.88 -22.04
C PRO A 189 2.47 24.79 -22.64
N GLU A 190 2.57 25.00 -23.94
CA GLU A 190 1.58 25.84 -24.66
C GLU A 190 0.23 25.14 -24.84
N ASN A 191 -0.81 25.94 -25.00
CA ASN A 191 -2.19 25.51 -25.31
C ASN A 191 -2.76 24.54 -24.25
N ILE A 192 -2.46 24.75 -22.97
CA ILE A 192 -3.05 24.00 -21.89
C ILE A 192 -4.39 24.61 -21.44
N GLY A 193 -5.38 23.74 -21.19
CA GLY A 193 -6.66 24.10 -20.57
C GLY A 193 -6.72 23.78 -19.08
N GLY A 194 -5.71 23.09 -18.53
CA GLY A 194 -5.62 22.74 -17.13
C GLY A 194 -4.18 22.48 -16.66
N LEU A 195 -3.99 22.56 -15.34
CA LEU A 195 -2.71 22.30 -14.68
C LEU A 195 -2.96 21.32 -13.51
N TYR A 196 -2.18 20.24 -13.46
CA TYR A 196 -2.19 19.27 -12.38
C TYR A 196 -0.82 19.26 -11.68
N LEU A 197 -0.81 19.66 -10.42
CA LEU A 197 0.37 19.66 -9.56
C LEU A 197 0.16 18.59 -8.48
N PRO A 198 0.67 17.37 -8.66
CA PRO A 198 0.65 16.33 -7.65
C PRO A 198 1.57 16.66 -6.47
N GLY A 199 1.63 15.78 -5.46
CA GLY A 199 2.55 15.93 -4.32
C GLY A 199 3.98 15.48 -4.64
#